data_472e46036b41e1300e98c0508a4d99d4
#
_entry.id   472e46036b41e1300e98c0508a4d99d4
#
_cell.length_a   1.000
_cell.length_b   1.000
_cell.length_c   1.000
_cell.angle_alpha   90.00
_cell.angle_beta   90.00
_cell.angle_gamma   90.00
#
_symmetry.space_group_name_H-M   'P 1'
#
loop_
_entity.id
_entity.type
_entity.pdbx_description
1 polymer ?
#
loop_
_entity_poly.entity_id
_entity_poly.type
_entity_poly.pdbx_seq_one_letter_code
_entity_poly.pdbx_strand_id
1 'polypeptide(L)'
;MSREMIPGSELPSEPNLEIPAAETVRYRCPGDPTDISSAVHLSRLASFYHKCQLCEHRHEVSRLAPAVQSRWAQLSSTSEPVRLFQSNGIRGRYLNRVTRHEATQIAAVFASTLREVVEFWRSERKQLPVNRWLKVAFGHDSRPSSADLAIAAAASLRQHGCEVWDLGVTVRPQLDAAIREAALDGAFLVTGHGSPVGWNGFDLIGPDGVIWSLGGMLDVVEQRFHEPCPRADREAAPDQPYDAVRLAVERVRRSLHGVRPIPIEISCRAPVVLEVLEQTRSDWPGTLSLRDSQFSCPASESPVPPELAFEIAEDGVAVQILEYGRTAISPDRVLHGLGVMLLDEHPHVDVVLSDPLFEQLQWTVQRCGPGYLVAHQGGQTEESLIRTMRSLAAPLAADGQGRFWIRQGAQIMGDALETIVLVLKSMSRSDQSPELWGRERP
;
A
#
# COMPACT_ATOMS: atom_id res chain seq x y z
N MET A 1 29.07 78.31 -46.39
CA MET A 1 28.15 77.61 -45.52
C MET A 1 29.00 76.63 -44.66
N SER A 2 29.31 77.08 -43.48
CA SER A 2 30.26 76.50 -42.55
C SER A 2 29.61 75.38 -41.79
N ARG A 3 30.22 74.18 -41.71
CA ARG A 3 29.85 73.09 -40.82
C ARG A 3 30.57 73.25 -39.48
N GLU A 4 29.87 73.53 -38.44
CA GLU A 4 30.36 73.50 -37.08
C GLU A 4 30.56 72.03 -36.62
N MET A 5 31.76 71.74 -36.12
CA MET A 5 32.11 70.50 -35.45
C MET A 5 31.74 70.60 -33.96
N ILE A 6 30.98 69.61 -33.46
CA ILE A 6 30.67 69.45 -32.05
C ILE A 6 31.88 68.72 -31.42
N PRO A 7 32.40 69.15 -30.26
CA PRO A 7 33.47 68.44 -29.55
C PRO A 7 32.98 67.17 -28.87
N GLY A 8 33.78 66.09 -28.94
CA GLY A 8 33.51 64.79 -28.39
C GLY A 8 33.34 64.80 -26.86
N SER A 9 32.30 64.18 -26.40
CA SER A 9 32.08 63.82 -24.98
C SER A 9 32.87 62.55 -24.66
N GLU A 10 33.87 62.68 -23.83
CA GLU A 10 34.53 61.51 -23.18
C GLU A 10 33.57 60.82 -22.34
N LEU A 11 33.35 59.51 -22.61
CA LEU A 11 32.61 58.60 -21.74
C LEU A 11 33.42 58.35 -20.47
N PRO A 12 32.83 58.38 -19.27
CA PRO A 12 33.51 58.02 -18.04
C PRO A 12 33.89 56.53 -18.05
N SER A 13 35.15 56.25 -17.72
CA SER A 13 35.67 54.89 -17.52
C SER A 13 34.86 54.15 -16.49
N GLU A 14 34.35 52.98 -16.86
CA GLU A 14 33.65 52.08 -15.93
C GLU A 14 34.56 51.72 -14.73
N PRO A 15 34.06 51.73 -13.49
CA PRO A 15 34.84 51.29 -12.35
C PRO A 15 35.11 49.78 -12.51
N ASN A 16 36.38 49.42 -12.47
CA ASN A 16 36.86 48.04 -12.35
C ASN A 16 36.25 47.45 -11.06
N LEU A 17 35.14 46.70 -11.18
CA LEU A 17 34.64 45.80 -10.15
C LEU A 17 35.62 44.64 -10.07
N GLU A 18 36.64 44.76 -9.23
CA GLU A 18 37.40 43.61 -8.75
C GLU A 18 36.44 42.71 -8.02
N ILE A 19 35.96 41.65 -8.70
CA ILE A 19 35.26 40.57 -8.06
C ILE A 19 36.28 39.84 -7.18
N PRO A 20 36.16 39.89 -5.83
CA PRO A 20 37.09 39.19 -4.97
C PRO A 20 37.08 37.73 -5.41
N ALA A 21 38.25 37.13 -5.62
CA ALA A 21 38.42 35.73 -5.94
C ALA A 21 37.72 34.93 -4.82
N ALA A 22 36.50 34.45 -5.08
CA ALA A 22 35.80 33.59 -4.17
C ALA A 22 36.70 32.40 -3.91
N GLU A 23 37.13 32.23 -2.67
CA GLU A 23 37.78 31.00 -2.22
C GLU A 23 36.97 29.82 -2.73
N THR A 24 37.54 29.07 -3.66
CA THR A 24 36.87 27.95 -4.30
C THR A 24 36.87 26.78 -3.32
N VAL A 25 36.01 26.86 -2.30
CA VAL A 25 35.76 25.72 -1.41
C VAL A 25 35.23 24.59 -2.27
N ARG A 26 35.95 23.48 -2.27
CA ARG A 26 35.59 22.27 -2.99
C ARG A 26 35.03 21.26 -2.00
N TYR A 27 34.00 20.58 -2.42
CA TYR A 27 33.32 19.55 -1.61
C TYR A 27 33.47 18.20 -2.29
N ARG A 28 33.62 17.15 -1.50
CA ARG A 28 33.55 15.77 -2.00
C ARG A 28 32.33 15.08 -1.43
N CYS A 29 31.39 14.70 -2.32
CA CYS A 29 30.21 13.97 -1.90
C CYS A 29 30.56 12.51 -1.58
N PRO A 30 29.86 11.88 -0.60
CA PRO A 30 30.05 10.47 -0.29
C PRO A 30 29.88 9.59 -1.53
N GLY A 31 30.91 8.80 -1.85
CA GLY A 31 30.92 7.88 -2.99
C GLY A 31 31.14 8.53 -4.37
N ASP A 32 31.41 9.85 -4.46
CA ASP A 32 31.76 10.50 -5.73
C ASP A 32 33.28 10.64 -5.86
N PRO A 33 33.87 10.31 -7.00
CA PRO A 33 35.32 10.39 -7.21
C PRO A 33 35.82 11.81 -7.44
N THR A 34 34.95 12.77 -7.79
CA THR A 34 35.28 14.14 -8.18
C THR A 34 34.80 15.15 -7.16
N ASP A 35 35.60 16.21 -6.98
CA ASP A 35 35.21 17.36 -6.18
C ASP A 35 34.21 18.24 -6.91
N ILE A 36 33.28 18.81 -6.16
CA ILE A 36 32.26 19.72 -6.66
C ILE A 36 32.42 21.13 -6.10
N SER A 37 31.94 22.15 -6.83
CA SER A 37 31.95 23.53 -6.37
C SER A 37 30.90 23.78 -5.27
N SER A 38 31.05 24.88 -4.51
CA SER A 38 30.07 25.33 -3.52
C SER A 38 28.67 25.52 -4.12
N ALA A 39 28.56 26.01 -5.35
CA ALA A 39 27.30 26.18 -6.04
C ALA A 39 26.60 24.84 -6.31
N VAL A 40 27.33 23.82 -6.74
CA VAL A 40 26.79 22.46 -6.94
C VAL A 40 26.43 21.82 -5.61
N HIS A 41 27.24 22.01 -4.57
CA HIS A 41 26.92 21.54 -3.23
C HIS A 41 25.60 22.13 -2.71
N LEU A 42 25.44 23.45 -2.78
CA LEU A 42 24.20 24.13 -2.35
C LEU A 42 22.99 23.70 -3.19
N SER A 43 23.16 23.52 -4.51
CA SER A 43 22.10 23.01 -5.38
C SER A 43 21.66 21.59 -5.00
N ARG A 44 22.62 20.71 -4.70
CA ARG A 44 22.31 19.34 -4.20
C ARG A 44 21.60 19.36 -2.84
N LEU A 45 22.02 20.25 -1.94
CA LEU A 45 21.30 20.44 -0.67
C LEU A 45 19.89 20.98 -0.90
N ALA A 46 19.71 21.99 -1.78
CA ALA A 46 18.40 22.56 -2.10
C ALA A 46 17.43 21.53 -2.71
N SER A 47 17.94 20.57 -3.48
CA SER A 47 17.16 19.47 -4.06
C SER A 47 17.05 18.24 -3.18
N PHE A 48 17.52 18.29 -1.94
CA PHE A 48 17.49 17.16 -0.99
C PHE A 48 18.18 15.89 -1.53
N TYR A 49 19.28 16.07 -2.26
CA TYR A 49 19.99 14.96 -2.87
C TYR A 49 20.37 13.90 -1.82
N HIS A 50 20.08 12.64 -2.12
CA HIS A 50 20.18 11.55 -1.13
C HIS A 50 21.55 11.46 -0.43
N LYS A 51 22.65 11.54 -1.20
CA LYS A 51 24.00 11.47 -0.64
C LYS A 51 24.31 12.61 0.35
N CYS A 52 23.60 13.75 0.23
CA CYS A 52 23.75 14.86 1.18
C CYS A 52 23.24 14.54 2.59
N GLN A 53 22.32 13.59 2.76
CA GLN A 53 21.83 13.18 4.07
C GLN A 53 22.90 12.50 4.93
N LEU A 54 23.87 11.84 4.28
CA LEU A 54 25.00 11.14 4.92
C LEU A 54 26.30 11.96 4.87
N CYS A 55 26.25 13.16 4.27
CA CYS A 55 27.41 14.02 4.11
C CYS A 55 27.72 14.78 5.40
N GLU A 56 28.99 14.92 5.74
CA GLU A 56 29.43 15.75 6.87
C GLU A 56 29.04 17.22 6.73
N HIS A 57 28.94 17.72 5.49
CA HIS A 57 28.52 19.08 5.14
C HIS A 57 27.00 19.29 5.04
N ARG A 58 26.18 18.32 5.47
CA ARG A 58 24.71 18.40 5.38
C ARG A 58 24.07 19.56 6.15
N HIS A 59 24.79 20.11 7.10
CA HIS A 59 24.33 21.23 7.94
C HIS A 59 24.65 22.62 7.37
N GLU A 60 25.37 22.70 6.25
CA GLU A 60 25.74 23.97 5.61
C GLU A 60 24.56 24.56 4.81
N VAL A 61 23.41 24.68 5.45
CA VAL A 61 22.14 25.12 4.83
C VAL A 61 21.87 26.62 5.00
N SER A 62 22.75 27.36 5.67
CA SER A 62 22.54 28.78 6.00
C SER A 62 22.32 29.71 4.80
N ARG A 63 22.82 29.32 3.62
CA ARG A 63 22.65 30.08 2.35
C ARG A 63 21.43 29.64 1.54
N LEU A 64 20.62 28.68 2.03
CA LEU A 64 19.41 28.22 1.36
C LEU A 64 18.19 29.01 1.84
N ALA A 65 17.11 28.97 1.06
CA ALA A 65 15.85 29.59 1.44
C ALA A 65 15.32 29.04 2.79
N PRO A 66 14.68 29.86 3.65
CA PRO A 66 14.20 29.44 4.98
C PRO A 66 13.32 28.19 4.96
N ALA A 67 12.45 28.04 3.95
CA ALA A 67 11.64 26.85 3.77
C ALA A 67 12.47 25.57 3.57
N VAL A 68 13.61 25.67 2.85
CA VAL A 68 14.52 24.55 2.64
C VAL A 68 15.29 24.23 3.91
N GLN A 69 15.72 25.26 4.65
CA GLN A 69 16.38 25.10 5.95
C GLN A 69 15.48 24.38 6.95
N SER A 70 14.21 24.82 7.08
CA SER A 70 13.22 24.20 7.95
C SER A 70 12.99 22.74 7.60
N ARG A 71 12.95 22.41 6.31
CA ARG A 71 12.78 21.05 5.85
C ARG A 71 14.03 20.18 6.10
N TRP A 72 15.23 20.73 5.99
CA TRP A 72 16.47 20.05 6.39
C TRP A 72 16.52 19.79 7.89
N ALA A 73 16.10 20.75 8.72
CA ALA A 73 16.00 20.59 10.17
C ALA A 73 15.02 19.44 10.53
N GLN A 74 13.88 19.36 9.87
CA GLN A 74 12.93 18.26 10.04
C GLN A 74 13.51 16.91 9.60
N LEU A 75 14.27 16.87 8.50
CA LEU A 75 14.93 15.66 8.02
C LEU A 75 16.09 15.21 8.93
N SER A 76 16.77 16.16 9.56
CA SER A 76 17.89 15.90 10.48
C SER A 76 17.44 15.54 11.89
N SER A 77 16.23 15.96 12.29
CA SER A 77 15.63 15.60 13.59
C SER A 77 15.01 14.20 13.60
N THR A 78 14.76 13.60 12.43
CA THR A 78 14.39 12.19 12.33
C THR A 78 15.66 11.34 12.55
N SER A 79 15.84 10.95 13.77
CA SER A 79 16.98 10.17 14.27
C SER A 79 16.88 8.72 13.86
N GLU A 80 17.05 8.34 12.71
CA GLU A 80 17.49 7.06 12.13
C GLU A 80 17.19 7.11 10.63
N PRO A 81 18.09 6.63 9.77
CA PRO A 81 17.73 6.43 8.37
C PRO A 81 16.59 5.40 8.36
N VAL A 82 15.38 5.87 8.06
CA VAL A 82 14.23 4.97 7.93
C VAL A 82 14.63 3.84 6.99
N ARG A 83 14.62 2.61 7.50
CA ARG A 83 14.96 1.42 6.71
C ARG A 83 14.05 1.37 5.49
N LEU A 84 14.62 0.97 4.34
CA LEU A 84 13.85 0.77 3.11
C LEU A 84 12.86 -0.40 3.29
N PHE A 85 13.33 -1.48 3.91
CA PHE A 85 12.52 -2.65 4.24
C PHE A 85 11.86 -2.41 5.60
N GLN A 86 10.53 -2.45 5.63
CA GLN A 86 9.69 -2.19 6.80
C GLN A 86 8.82 -3.40 7.11
N SER A 87 8.15 -3.41 8.27
CA SER A 87 7.35 -4.55 8.72
C SER A 87 6.35 -5.06 7.68
N ASN A 88 5.75 -4.16 6.90
CA ASN A 88 4.69 -4.48 5.95
C ASN A 88 5.03 -4.02 4.51
N GLY A 89 6.26 -4.29 4.06
CA GLY A 89 6.66 -4.00 2.69
C GLY A 89 7.86 -3.07 2.57
N ILE A 90 8.14 -2.61 1.38
CA ILE A 90 9.30 -1.79 1.04
C ILE A 90 8.81 -0.36 0.85
N ARG A 91 9.29 0.59 1.64
CA ARG A 91 8.84 1.98 1.61
C ARG A 91 10.01 2.95 1.72
N GLY A 92 9.97 4.01 0.91
CA GLY A 92 10.96 5.07 0.96
C GLY A 92 10.53 6.33 0.22
N ARG A 93 11.27 7.41 0.42
CA ARG A 93 11.00 8.66 -0.29
C ARG A 93 11.30 8.48 -1.78
N TYR A 94 10.29 8.78 -2.61
CA TYR A 94 10.40 8.73 -4.07
C TYR A 94 11.53 9.64 -4.58
N LEU A 95 12.29 9.19 -5.57
CA LEU A 95 13.50 9.77 -6.15
C LEU A 95 14.72 9.88 -5.21
N ASN A 96 14.56 9.63 -3.91
CA ASN A 96 15.68 9.66 -2.96
C ASN A 96 16.13 8.25 -2.53
N ARG A 97 15.16 7.41 -2.19
CA ARG A 97 15.38 6.05 -1.66
C ARG A 97 14.69 4.99 -2.51
N VAL A 98 13.63 5.38 -3.19
CA VAL A 98 12.88 4.53 -4.12
C VAL A 98 12.92 5.22 -5.47
N THR A 99 13.73 4.68 -6.38
CA THR A 99 13.91 5.14 -7.76
C THR A 99 13.64 3.99 -8.72
N ARG A 100 13.70 4.22 -10.01
CA ARG A 100 13.63 3.16 -11.02
C ARG A 100 14.76 2.12 -10.85
N HIS A 101 15.92 2.52 -10.33
CA HIS A 101 17.03 1.61 -10.08
C HIS A 101 16.66 0.59 -8.98
N GLU A 102 16.17 1.06 -7.82
CA GLU A 102 15.72 0.19 -6.75
C GLU A 102 14.52 -0.67 -7.20
N ALA A 103 13.58 -0.10 -7.98
CA ALA A 103 12.47 -0.86 -8.55
C ALA A 103 12.95 -2.02 -9.43
N THR A 104 13.94 -1.78 -10.29
CA THR A 104 14.56 -2.81 -11.14
C THR A 104 15.22 -3.90 -10.30
N GLN A 105 16.01 -3.50 -9.30
CA GLN A 105 16.77 -4.43 -8.45
C GLN A 105 15.84 -5.27 -7.57
N ILE A 106 14.85 -4.63 -6.92
CA ILE A 106 13.85 -5.34 -6.08
C ILE A 106 13.03 -6.32 -6.91
N ALA A 107 12.60 -5.93 -8.12
CA ALA A 107 11.86 -6.81 -9.00
C ALA A 107 12.69 -8.03 -9.45
N ALA A 108 13.99 -7.85 -9.74
CA ALA A 108 14.91 -8.94 -10.08
C ALA A 108 15.09 -9.92 -8.91
N VAL A 109 15.31 -9.38 -7.70
CA VAL A 109 15.45 -10.19 -6.48
C VAL A 109 14.16 -10.91 -6.15
N PHE A 110 13.02 -10.23 -6.27
CA PHE A 110 11.70 -10.85 -6.07
C PHE A 110 11.49 -12.02 -7.03
N ALA A 111 11.76 -11.84 -8.33
CA ALA A 111 11.59 -12.89 -9.33
C ALA A 111 12.42 -14.15 -9.02
N SER A 112 13.69 -13.98 -8.62
CA SER A 112 14.56 -15.10 -8.25
C SER A 112 14.09 -15.80 -6.97
N THR A 113 13.69 -15.02 -5.96
CA THR A 113 13.20 -15.56 -4.70
C THR A 113 11.85 -16.28 -4.87
N LEU A 114 10.94 -15.68 -5.64
CA LEU A 114 9.65 -16.29 -5.95
C LEU A 114 9.80 -17.62 -6.67
N ARG A 115 10.75 -17.73 -7.61
CA ARG A 115 11.03 -18.98 -8.31
C ARG A 115 11.39 -20.12 -7.35
N GLU A 116 12.28 -19.87 -6.42
CA GLU A 116 12.69 -20.85 -5.41
C GLU A 116 11.51 -21.27 -4.52
N VAL A 117 10.70 -20.30 -4.09
CA VAL A 117 9.50 -20.59 -3.27
C VAL A 117 8.50 -21.44 -4.03
N VAL A 118 8.21 -21.10 -5.29
CA VAL A 118 7.26 -21.84 -6.12
C VAL A 118 7.77 -23.23 -6.47
N GLU A 119 9.06 -23.39 -6.79
CA GLU A 119 9.68 -24.69 -7.05
C GLU A 119 9.64 -25.60 -5.82
N PHE A 120 9.95 -25.05 -4.64
CA PHE A 120 9.81 -25.77 -3.38
C PHE A 120 8.36 -26.22 -3.14
N TRP A 121 7.38 -25.34 -3.29
CA TRP A 121 5.97 -25.66 -3.08
C TRP A 121 5.44 -26.71 -4.07
N ARG A 122 5.86 -26.65 -5.33
CA ARG A 122 5.48 -27.65 -6.34
C ARG A 122 6.10 -29.00 -6.06
N SER A 123 7.35 -29.02 -5.61
CA SER A 123 8.06 -30.24 -5.18
C SER A 123 7.32 -30.94 -4.02
N GLU A 124 6.99 -30.20 -2.95
CA GLU A 124 6.24 -30.73 -1.82
C GLU A 124 4.87 -31.30 -2.20
N ARG A 125 4.19 -30.69 -3.18
CA ARG A 125 2.89 -31.13 -3.68
C ARG A 125 2.97 -32.16 -4.82
N LYS A 126 4.16 -32.62 -5.17
CA LYS A 126 4.43 -33.54 -6.28
C LYS A 126 3.85 -33.03 -7.61
N GLN A 127 3.87 -31.72 -7.82
CA GLN A 127 3.45 -31.06 -9.04
C GLN A 127 4.62 -30.95 -10.02
N LEU A 128 4.31 -30.70 -11.30
CA LEU A 128 5.33 -30.44 -12.31
C LEU A 128 6.15 -29.20 -11.96
N PRO A 129 7.45 -29.16 -12.29
CA PRO A 129 8.31 -28.00 -12.07
C PRO A 129 7.75 -26.77 -12.80
N VAL A 130 8.27 -25.60 -12.44
CA VAL A 130 7.90 -24.34 -13.12
C VAL A 130 8.18 -24.52 -14.61
N ASN A 131 7.18 -24.18 -15.43
CA ASN A 131 7.40 -24.04 -16.86
C ASN A 131 8.40 -22.89 -17.09
N ARG A 132 8.70 -22.53 -18.31
CA ARG A 132 9.71 -21.54 -18.66
C ARG A 132 9.62 -20.23 -17.84
N TRP A 133 8.41 -19.73 -17.57
CA TRP A 133 8.17 -18.48 -16.86
C TRP A 133 7.24 -18.65 -15.66
N LEU A 134 7.49 -17.85 -14.59
CA LEU A 134 6.55 -17.64 -13.51
C LEU A 134 5.43 -16.71 -13.97
N LYS A 135 4.21 -16.90 -13.50
CA LYS A 135 3.09 -16.02 -13.77
C LYS A 135 2.90 -15.06 -12.59
N VAL A 136 3.07 -13.78 -12.81
CA VAL A 136 3.04 -12.77 -11.75
C VAL A 136 1.97 -11.73 -12.04
N ALA A 137 0.98 -11.57 -11.12
CA ALA A 137 0.09 -10.42 -11.15
C ALA A 137 0.90 -9.15 -10.85
N PHE A 138 0.67 -8.12 -11.63
CA PHE A 138 1.39 -6.87 -11.51
C PHE A 138 0.43 -5.69 -11.55
N GLY A 139 0.72 -4.66 -10.74
CA GLY A 139 -0.05 -3.44 -10.80
C GLY A 139 0.54 -2.34 -9.93
N HIS A 140 -0.12 -1.20 -9.93
CA HIS A 140 0.32 -0.05 -9.15
C HIS A 140 -0.87 0.77 -8.61
N ASP A 141 -0.66 1.51 -7.52
CA ASP A 141 -1.66 2.44 -7.02
C ASP A 141 -1.78 3.68 -7.93
N SER A 142 -2.73 4.56 -7.64
CA SER A 142 -3.04 5.73 -8.47
C SER A 142 -2.05 6.90 -8.35
N ARG A 143 -0.97 6.76 -7.58
CA ARG A 143 0.05 7.82 -7.43
C ARG A 143 0.84 7.98 -8.73
N PRO A 144 1.12 9.21 -9.18
CA PRO A 144 1.96 9.43 -10.38
C PRO A 144 3.34 8.78 -10.27
N SER A 145 3.92 8.75 -9.05
CA SER A 145 5.20 8.09 -8.80
C SER A 145 5.14 6.57 -8.94
N SER A 146 3.97 5.95 -8.71
CA SER A 146 3.80 4.51 -8.85
C SER A 146 3.83 4.08 -10.31
N ALA A 147 3.20 4.82 -11.20
CA ALA A 147 3.26 4.58 -12.64
C ALA A 147 4.72 4.67 -13.16
N ASP A 148 5.51 5.62 -12.67
CA ASP A 148 6.92 5.77 -13.03
C ASP A 148 7.77 4.57 -12.61
N LEU A 149 7.59 4.08 -11.38
CA LEU A 149 8.31 2.92 -10.85
C LEU A 149 7.84 1.60 -11.49
N ALA A 150 6.55 1.52 -11.83
CA ALA A 150 5.93 0.35 -12.44
C ALA A 150 6.59 -0.02 -13.77
N ILE A 151 6.96 0.97 -14.60
CA ILE A 151 7.66 0.74 -15.87
C ILE A 151 8.96 -0.03 -15.65
N ALA A 152 9.75 0.37 -14.67
CA ALA A 152 11.05 -0.25 -14.38
C ALA A 152 10.88 -1.64 -13.76
N ALA A 153 9.93 -1.79 -12.82
CA ALA A 153 9.64 -3.07 -12.16
C ALA A 153 9.12 -4.11 -13.14
N ALA A 154 8.12 -3.77 -13.98
CA ALA A 154 7.56 -4.69 -14.98
C ALA A 154 8.61 -5.15 -15.99
N ALA A 155 9.44 -4.23 -16.50
CA ALA A 155 10.52 -4.56 -17.40
C ALA A 155 11.51 -5.54 -16.76
N SER A 156 11.87 -5.31 -15.49
CA SER A 156 12.79 -6.17 -14.75
C SER A 156 12.19 -7.54 -14.47
N LEU A 157 10.93 -7.64 -14.03
CA LEU A 157 10.24 -8.93 -13.84
C LEU A 157 10.29 -9.79 -15.10
N ARG A 158 9.98 -9.19 -16.26
CA ARG A 158 10.01 -9.90 -17.54
C ARG A 158 11.42 -10.39 -17.92
N GLN A 159 12.44 -9.56 -17.67
CA GLN A 159 13.85 -9.91 -17.91
C GLN A 159 14.37 -11.00 -16.95
N HIS A 160 13.68 -11.24 -15.83
CA HIS A 160 14.02 -12.27 -14.85
C HIS A 160 13.04 -13.46 -14.85
N GLY A 161 12.39 -13.69 -15.99
CA GLY A 161 11.60 -14.90 -16.25
C GLY A 161 10.20 -14.88 -15.62
N CYS A 162 9.60 -13.71 -15.45
CA CYS A 162 8.22 -13.56 -15.03
C CYS A 162 7.33 -13.12 -16.21
N GLU A 163 6.33 -13.92 -16.54
CA GLU A 163 5.20 -13.53 -17.37
C GLU A 163 4.34 -12.55 -16.53
N VAL A 164 4.25 -11.31 -16.99
CA VAL A 164 3.54 -10.24 -16.26
C VAL A 164 2.09 -10.22 -16.69
N TRP A 165 1.19 -10.37 -15.71
CA TRP A 165 -0.25 -10.18 -15.85
C TRP A 165 -0.59 -8.80 -15.31
N ASP A 166 -0.67 -7.82 -16.22
CA ASP A 166 -0.76 -6.39 -15.87
C ASP A 166 -2.21 -5.98 -15.59
N LEU A 167 -2.48 -5.61 -14.34
CA LEU A 167 -3.77 -5.09 -13.88
C LEU A 167 -3.85 -3.55 -13.99
N GLY A 168 -2.75 -2.88 -14.36
CA GLY A 168 -2.68 -1.43 -14.39
C GLY A 168 -2.83 -0.79 -13.01
N VAL A 169 -3.70 0.24 -12.91
CA VAL A 169 -4.06 0.84 -11.61
C VAL A 169 -4.92 -0.15 -10.84
N THR A 170 -4.46 -0.54 -9.65
CA THR A 170 -5.11 -1.62 -8.89
C THR A 170 -4.95 -1.45 -7.38
N VAL A 171 -5.64 -2.29 -6.62
CA VAL A 171 -5.52 -2.42 -5.16
C VAL A 171 -5.26 -3.87 -4.78
N ARG A 172 -4.78 -4.08 -3.56
CA ARG A 172 -4.39 -5.39 -3.05
C ARG A 172 -5.44 -6.50 -3.27
N PRO A 173 -6.74 -6.32 -2.95
CA PRO A 173 -7.75 -7.37 -3.12
C PRO A 173 -7.91 -7.87 -4.56
N GLN A 174 -7.64 -7.01 -5.56
CA GLN A 174 -7.70 -7.39 -6.97
C GLN A 174 -6.52 -8.28 -7.38
N LEU A 175 -5.31 -7.99 -6.87
CA LEU A 175 -4.14 -8.85 -7.06
C LEU A 175 -4.36 -10.22 -6.42
N ASP A 176 -4.89 -10.26 -5.20
CA ASP A 176 -5.22 -11.50 -4.50
C ASP A 176 -6.27 -12.32 -5.27
N ALA A 177 -7.26 -11.65 -5.86
CA ALA A 177 -8.24 -12.31 -6.73
C ALA A 177 -7.59 -12.87 -8.00
N ALA A 178 -6.70 -12.10 -8.66
CA ALA A 178 -6.00 -12.54 -9.87
C ALA A 178 -5.11 -13.76 -9.60
N ILE A 179 -4.36 -13.77 -8.48
CA ILE A 179 -3.55 -14.93 -8.09
C ILE A 179 -4.40 -16.20 -8.04
N ARG A 180 -5.61 -16.11 -7.46
CA ARG A 180 -6.48 -17.28 -7.30
C ARG A 180 -7.16 -17.71 -8.59
N GLU A 181 -7.80 -16.76 -9.27
CA GLU A 181 -8.63 -17.07 -10.45
C GLU A 181 -7.80 -17.53 -11.64
N ALA A 182 -6.62 -16.94 -11.83
CA ALA A 182 -5.72 -17.28 -12.93
C ALA A 182 -4.60 -18.23 -12.51
N ALA A 183 -4.61 -18.74 -11.26
CA ALA A 183 -3.57 -19.61 -10.70
C ALA A 183 -2.16 -19.06 -10.94
N LEU A 184 -1.95 -17.79 -10.58
CA LEU A 184 -0.67 -17.11 -10.70
C LEU A 184 0.27 -17.49 -9.57
N ASP A 185 1.57 -17.38 -9.81
CA ASP A 185 2.61 -17.81 -8.88
C ASP A 185 2.94 -16.74 -7.80
N GLY A 186 2.39 -15.53 -7.90
CA GLY A 186 2.54 -14.44 -6.94
C GLY A 186 2.13 -13.10 -7.53
N ALA A 187 2.39 -11.99 -6.77
CA ALA A 187 2.12 -10.66 -7.26
C ALA A 187 3.15 -9.62 -6.80
N PHE A 188 3.24 -8.54 -7.55
CA PHE A 188 4.10 -7.39 -7.28
C PHE A 188 3.26 -6.11 -7.40
N LEU A 189 3.10 -5.38 -6.31
CA LEU A 189 2.36 -4.13 -6.25
C LEU A 189 3.30 -2.95 -6.00
N VAL A 190 3.25 -1.96 -6.88
CA VAL A 190 3.92 -0.67 -6.66
C VAL A 190 2.97 0.25 -5.91
N THR A 191 3.29 0.58 -4.67
CA THR A 191 2.38 1.35 -3.81
C THR A 191 3.10 2.15 -2.74
N GLY A 192 2.60 3.34 -2.49
CA GLY A 192 2.98 4.16 -1.33
C GLY A 192 1.96 4.11 -0.20
N HIS A 193 1.01 3.18 -0.23
CA HIS A 193 -0.03 3.08 0.79
C HIS A 193 0.55 3.01 2.20
N GLY A 194 -0.11 3.67 3.15
CA GLY A 194 0.34 3.74 4.55
C GLY A 194 1.55 4.64 4.79
N SER A 195 2.08 5.30 3.74
CA SER A 195 3.25 6.17 3.85
C SER A 195 2.91 7.64 3.57
N PRO A 196 3.72 8.60 4.10
CA PRO A 196 3.53 10.02 3.84
C PRO A 196 3.53 10.39 2.35
N VAL A 197 2.94 11.53 2.02
CA VAL A 197 3.02 12.11 0.66
C VAL A 197 4.47 12.22 0.21
N GLY A 198 4.76 11.83 -1.03
CA GLY A 198 6.11 11.81 -1.60
C GLY A 198 6.91 10.54 -1.28
N TRP A 199 6.30 9.58 -0.60
CA TRP A 199 6.84 8.23 -0.42
C TRP A 199 6.21 7.27 -1.41
N ASN A 200 6.93 6.19 -1.71
CA ASN A 200 6.45 5.08 -2.52
C ASN A 200 7.19 3.79 -2.13
N GLY A 201 6.84 2.68 -2.78
CA GLY A 201 7.49 1.42 -2.50
C GLY A 201 6.83 0.23 -3.19
N PHE A 202 6.98 -0.93 -2.56
CA PHE A 202 6.58 -2.20 -3.15
C PHE A 202 6.02 -3.14 -2.10
N ASP A 203 4.93 -3.81 -2.45
CA ASP A 203 4.41 -4.97 -1.73
C ASP A 203 4.66 -6.21 -2.57
N LEU A 204 5.32 -7.19 -1.97
CA LEU A 204 5.67 -8.45 -2.58
C LEU A 204 4.75 -9.54 -2.04
N ILE A 205 4.11 -10.28 -2.91
CA ILE A 205 3.06 -11.23 -2.54
C ILE A 205 3.45 -12.61 -3.04
N GLY A 206 3.41 -13.58 -2.14
CA GLY A 206 3.74 -14.97 -2.44
C GLY A 206 2.63 -15.72 -3.19
N PRO A 207 2.89 -16.98 -3.55
CA PRO A 207 1.93 -17.82 -4.29
C PRO A 207 0.68 -18.18 -3.48
N ASP A 208 0.71 -17.94 -2.18
CA ASP A 208 -0.41 -18.13 -1.27
C ASP A 208 -1.28 -16.88 -1.10
N GLY A 209 -0.97 -15.79 -1.82
CA GLY A 209 -1.64 -14.50 -1.68
C GLY A 209 -1.23 -13.73 -0.43
N VAL A 210 -0.15 -14.14 0.26
CA VAL A 210 0.31 -13.47 1.48
C VAL A 210 1.41 -12.47 1.16
N ILE A 211 1.30 -11.28 1.73
CA ILE A 211 2.36 -10.27 1.61
C ILE A 211 3.60 -10.73 2.38
N TRP A 212 4.76 -10.60 1.77
CA TRP A 212 6.03 -10.86 2.43
C TRP A 212 6.36 -9.74 3.40
N SER A 213 6.63 -10.10 4.64
CA SER A 213 6.87 -9.17 5.76
C SER A 213 8.23 -9.43 6.41
N LEU A 214 8.74 -8.47 7.18
CA LEU A 214 9.92 -8.67 8.02
C LEU A 214 9.62 -9.73 9.10
N GLY A 215 10.61 -10.55 9.41
CA GLY A 215 10.44 -11.77 10.19
C GLY A 215 9.97 -12.96 9.35
N GLY A 216 9.87 -12.80 8.04
CA GLY A 216 9.46 -13.80 7.05
C GLY A 216 10.23 -13.68 5.74
N MET A 217 9.55 -13.78 4.61
CA MET A 217 10.19 -13.81 3.29
C MET A 217 10.82 -12.46 2.90
N LEU A 218 10.38 -11.35 3.47
CA LEU A 218 10.97 -10.04 3.16
C LEU A 218 12.41 -9.92 3.67
N ASP A 219 12.80 -10.64 4.73
CA ASP A 219 14.19 -10.67 5.22
C ASP A 219 15.13 -11.31 4.17
N VAL A 220 14.65 -12.33 3.48
CA VAL A 220 15.39 -12.98 2.38
C VAL A 220 15.58 -12.01 1.22
N VAL A 221 14.54 -11.24 0.89
CA VAL A 221 14.62 -10.21 -0.15
C VAL A 221 15.57 -9.08 0.26
N GLU A 222 15.53 -8.60 1.52
CA GLU A 222 16.45 -7.59 2.03
C GLU A 222 17.90 -8.04 1.94
N GLN A 223 18.19 -9.27 2.38
CA GLN A 223 19.53 -9.84 2.28
C GLN A 223 20.02 -9.86 0.84
N ARG A 224 19.22 -10.39 -0.09
CA ARG A 224 19.59 -10.51 -1.51
C ARG A 224 19.67 -9.16 -2.23
N PHE A 225 18.93 -8.16 -1.77
CA PHE A 225 19.02 -6.81 -2.32
C PHE A 225 20.40 -6.17 -2.12
N HIS A 226 21.15 -6.60 -1.11
CA HIS A 226 22.52 -6.15 -0.87
C HIS A 226 23.57 -7.01 -1.60
N GLU A 227 23.17 -8.06 -2.28
CA GLU A 227 24.03 -8.89 -3.11
C GLU A 227 24.06 -8.39 -4.58
N PRO A 228 24.97 -8.90 -5.42
CA PRO A 228 24.94 -8.60 -6.83
C PRO A 228 23.59 -8.98 -7.46
N CYS A 229 23.03 -8.05 -8.25
CA CYS A 229 21.73 -8.25 -8.90
C CYS A 229 21.74 -9.55 -9.74
N PRO A 230 20.68 -10.36 -9.69
CA PRO A 230 20.54 -11.56 -10.51
C PRO A 230 20.73 -11.23 -12.00
N ARG A 231 21.28 -12.17 -12.73
CA ARG A 231 21.52 -11.98 -14.17
C ARG A 231 20.20 -12.08 -14.93
N ALA A 232 19.94 -11.07 -15.75
CA ALA A 232 18.79 -11.06 -16.64
C ALA A 232 18.86 -12.16 -17.72
N ASP A 233 17.72 -12.70 -18.08
CA ASP A 233 17.57 -13.62 -19.22
C ASP A 233 17.81 -12.88 -20.55
N ARG A 234 18.23 -13.61 -21.57
CA ARG A 234 18.43 -13.04 -22.91
C ARG A 234 17.13 -12.72 -23.63
N GLU A 235 16.04 -13.37 -23.22
CA GLU A 235 14.72 -13.18 -23.77
C GLU A 235 13.76 -12.79 -22.65
N ALA A 236 13.12 -11.65 -22.78
CA ALA A 236 12.13 -11.19 -21.82
C ALA A 236 10.85 -12.04 -21.93
N ALA A 237 10.28 -12.38 -20.79
CA ALA A 237 8.99 -13.05 -20.74
C ALA A 237 7.86 -12.12 -21.26
N PRO A 238 6.72 -12.66 -21.71
CA PRO A 238 5.58 -11.86 -22.18
C PRO A 238 4.96 -11.03 -21.08
N ASP A 239 4.16 -10.05 -21.48
CA ASP A 239 3.21 -9.32 -20.66
C ASP A 239 1.84 -9.36 -21.33
N GLN A 240 0.80 -9.31 -20.49
CA GLN A 240 -0.57 -9.32 -20.98
C GLN A 240 -1.48 -8.53 -20.02
N PRO A 241 -2.43 -7.77 -20.54
CA PRO A 241 -3.40 -7.08 -19.71
C PRO A 241 -4.34 -8.07 -19.03
N TYR A 242 -4.76 -7.75 -17.80
CA TYR A 242 -5.67 -8.58 -17.02
C TYR A 242 -6.78 -7.75 -16.39
N ASP A 243 -8.02 -8.07 -16.72
CA ASP A 243 -9.21 -7.35 -16.23
C ASP A 243 -9.64 -7.86 -14.85
N ALA A 244 -9.02 -7.30 -13.81
CA ALA A 244 -9.35 -7.60 -12.42
C ALA A 244 -10.62 -6.87 -11.93
N VAL A 245 -11.03 -5.78 -12.58
CA VAL A 245 -12.27 -5.06 -12.24
C VAL A 245 -13.47 -5.96 -12.48
N ARG A 246 -13.53 -6.63 -13.62
CA ARG A 246 -14.61 -7.58 -13.93
C ARG A 246 -14.75 -8.66 -12.85
N LEU A 247 -13.63 -9.24 -12.39
CA LEU A 247 -13.67 -10.24 -11.33
C LEU A 247 -14.18 -9.68 -10.00
N ALA A 248 -13.76 -8.46 -9.64
CA ALA A 248 -14.22 -7.79 -8.43
C ALA A 248 -15.74 -7.51 -8.49
N VAL A 249 -16.25 -7.04 -9.64
CA VAL A 249 -17.68 -6.83 -9.89
C VAL A 249 -18.47 -8.12 -9.72
N GLU A 250 -18.03 -9.21 -10.37
CA GLU A 250 -18.71 -10.52 -10.26
C GLU A 250 -18.72 -11.05 -8.82
N ARG A 251 -17.64 -10.82 -8.07
CA ARG A 251 -17.55 -11.22 -6.67
C ARG A 251 -18.51 -10.42 -5.79
N VAL A 252 -18.53 -9.09 -5.91
CA VAL A 252 -19.46 -8.22 -5.16
C VAL A 252 -20.90 -8.63 -5.43
N ARG A 253 -21.28 -8.82 -6.70
CA ARG A 253 -22.64 -9.29 -7.07
C ARG A 253 -23.02 -10.59 -6.37
N ARG A 254 -22.12 -11.57 -6.35
CA ARG A 254 -22.36 -12.84 -5.67
C ARG A 254 -22.49 -12.65 -4.15
N SER A 255 -21.66 -11.79 -3.57
CA SER A 255 -21.63 -11.57 -2.12
C SER A 255 -22.84 -10.80 -1.61
N LEU A 256 -23.52 -9.99 -2.42
CA LEU A 256 -24.72 -9.23 -2.02
C LEU A 256 -25.98 -10.06 -1.78
N HIS A 257 -25.97 -11.36 -2.12
CA HIS A 257 -27.12 -12.23 -1.84
C HIS A 257 -27.42 -12.33 -0.34
N GLY A 258 -28.68 -12.13 0.02
CA GLY A 258 -29.16 -12.22 1.41
C GLY A 258 -28.94 -10.95 2.24
N VAL A 259 -28.52 -9.86 1.63
CA VAL A 259 -28.46 -8.54 2.26
C VAL A 259 -29.83 -7.87 2.13
N ARG A 260 -30.38 -7.35 3.23
CA ARG A 260 -31.61 -6.55 3.21
C ARG A 260 -31.37 -5.14 2.65
N PRO A 261 -32.41 -4.42 2.17
CA PRO A 261 -32.27 -3.04 1.73
C PRO A 261 -31.88 -2.11 2.90
N ILE A 262 -30.61 -1.65 2.90
CA ILE A 262 -30.07 -0.71 3.89
C ILE A 262 -29.47 0.46 3.11
N PRO A 263 -29.87 1.72 3.39
CA PRO A 263 -29.24 2.88 2.74
C PRO A 263 -27.83 3.10 3.32
N ILE A 264 -26.84 3.12 2.44
CA ILE A 264 -25.42 3.27 2.83
C ILE A 264 -24.72 4.35 2.03
N GLU A 265 -23.70 4.92 2.62
CA GLU A 265 -22.73 5.79 1.93
C GLU A 265 -21.36 5.11 1.93
N ILE A 266 -20.69 5.08 0.79
CA ILE A 266 -19.31 4.59 0.69
C ILE A 266 -18.42 5.71 0.16
N SER A 267 -17.37 6.03 0.88
CA SER A 267 -16.30 6.91 0.42
C SER A 267 -15.01 6.12 0.19
N CYS A 268 -14.34 6.41 -0.93
CA CYS A 268 -13.10 5.73 -1.30
C CYS A 268 -12.19 6.68 -2.07
N ARG A 269 -10.86 6.50 -1.92
CA ARG A 269 -9.84 7.22 -2.69
C ARG A 269 -9.23 6.40 -3.82
N ALA A 270 -9.44 5.09 -3.82
CA ALA A 270 -8.92 4.21 -4.85
C ALA A 270 -9.83 4.23 -6.09
N PRO A 271 -9.39 4.76 -7.25
CA PRO A 271 -10.24 4.89 -8.44
C PRO A 271 -10.84 3.57 -8.90
N VAL A 272 -10.06 2.49 -8.83
CA VAL A 272 -10.48 1.16 -9.25
C VAL A 272 -11.57 0.57 -8.35
N VAL A 273 -11.57 0.89 -7.05
CA VAL A 273 -12.66 0.48 -6.13
C VAL A 273 -13.92 1.27 -6.43
N LEU A 274 -13.81 2.58 -6.71
CA LEU A 274 -14.94 3.40 -7.16
C LEU A 274 -15.55 2.85 -8.45
N GLU A 275 -14.73 2.43 -9.40
CA GLU A 275 -15.20 1.81 -10.64
C GLU A 275 -16.00 0.54 -10.37
N VAL A 276 -15.53 -0.35 -9.48
CA VAL A 276 -16.29 -1.55 -9.07
C VAL A 276 -17.61 -1.18 -8.44
N LEU A 277 -17.63 -0.18 -7.55
CA LEU A 277 -18.84 0.29 -6.88
C LEU A 277 -19.85 0.90 -7.88
N GLU A 278 -19.38 1.69 -8.86
CA GLU A 278 -20.24 2.25 -9.89
C GLU A 278 -20.84 1.15 -10.79
N GLN A 279 -20.04 0.16 -11.20
CA GLN A 279 -20.53 -0.96 -12.02
C GLN A 279 -21.48 -1.89 -11.26
N THR A 280 -21.44 -1.92 -9.93
CA THR A 280 -22.33 -2.72 -9.08
C THR A 280 -23.45 -1.90 -8.44
N ARG A 281 -23.54 -0.61 -8.69
CA ARG A 281 -24.45 0.32 -7.99
C ARG A 281 -25.91 -0.17 -7.98
N SER A 282 -26.39 -0.68 -9.10
CA SER A 282 -27.77 -1.21 -9.24
C SER A 282 -27.97 -2.58 -8.56
N ASP A 283 -26.89 -3.27 -8.21
CA ASP A 283 -26.98 -4.61 -7.59
C ASP A 283 -27.12 -4.53 -6.06
N TRP A 284 -26.80 -3.35 -5.47
CA TRP A 284 -26.95 -3.15 -4.02
C TRP A 284 -28.43 -3.10 -3.66
N PRO A 285 -28.86 -3.85 -2.64
CA PRO A 285 -30.29 -4.00 -2.33
C PRO A 285 -30.93 -2.73 -1.75
N GLY A 286 -30.11 -1.79 -1.24
CA GLY A 286 -30.54 -0.48 -0.72
C GLY A 286 -30.01 0.67 -1.56
N THR A 287 -30.19 1.91 -1.09
CA THR A 287 -29.62 3.09 -1.74
C THR A 287 -28.13 3.15 -1.45
N LEU A 288 -27.30 3.07 -2.50
CA LEU A 288 -25.86 3.29 -2.42
C LEU A 288 -25.52 4.72 -2.85
N SER A 289 -25.00 5.51 -1.92
CA SER A 289 -24.42 6.83 -2.17
C SER A 289 -22.91 6.71 -2.22
N LEU A 290 -22.29 7.15 -3.32
CA LEU A 290 -20.83 7.17 -3.46
C LEU A 290 -20.31 8.58 -3.23
N ARG A 291 -19.25 8.70 -2.44
CA ARG A 291 -18.58 9.95 -2.15
C ARG A 291 -17.12 9.86 -2.56
N ASP A 292 -16.70 10.74 -3.45
CA ASP A 292 -15.28 10.93 -3.71
C ASP A 292 -14.68 11.75 -2.56
N SER A 293 -13.81 11.12 -1.78
CA SER A 293 -13.13 11.77 -0.66
C SER A 293 -12.07 12.81 -1.08
N GLN A 294 -11.74 12.89 -2.37
CA GLN A 294 -10.83 13.93 -2.89
C GLN A 294 -11.55 15.26 -3.14
N PHE A 295 -12.86 15.24 -3.38
CA PHE A 295 -13.66 16.42 -3.60
C PHE A 295 -14.60 16.61 -2.40
N SER A 296 -14.41 17.70 -1.66
CA SER A 296 -15.36 18.17 -0.64
C SER A 296 -16.65 18.62 -1.32
N CYS A 297 -17.33 17.74 -2.05
CA CYS A 297 -18.69 18.03 -2.49
C CYS A 297 -19.60 18.00 -1.28
N PRO A 298 -20.51 18.99 -1.13
CA PRO A 298 -21.55 18.91 -0.14
C PRO A 298 -22.29 17.60 -0.30
N ALA A 299 -22.67 17.00 0.82
CA ALA A 299 -23.39 15.73 0.86
C ALA A 299 -24.42 15.69 -0.28
N SER A 300 -24.34 14.67 -1.14
CA SER A 300 -25.38 14.39 -2.13
C SER A 300 -26.71 14.46 -1.39
N GLU A 301 -27.63 15.29 -1.85
CA GLU A 301 -28.98 15.40 -1.32
C GLU A 301 -29.73 14.08 -1.61
N SER A 302 -29.27 13.00 -0.96
CA SER A 302 -30.05 11.76 -0.93
C SER A 302 -31.29 12.06 -0.07
N PRO A 303 -32.49 11.83 -0.57
CA PRO A 303 -33.72 12.05 0.19
C PRO A 303 -33.82 11.15 1.43
N VAL A 304 -32.98 10.13 1.54
CA VAL A 304 -32.93 9.23 2.68
C VAL A 304 -31.50 9.30 3.28
N PRO A 305 -31.37 9.71 4.54
CA PRO A 305 -30.06 9.71 5.19
C PRO A 305 -29.49 8.28 5.24
N PRO A 306 -28.18 8.10 5.03
CA PRO A 306 -27.57 6.78 5.15
C PRO A 306 -27.64 6.28 6.60
N GLU A 307 -27.98 5.01 6.78
CA GLU A 307 -27.94 4.34 8.09
C GLU A 307 -26.49 4.13 8.54
N LEU A 308 -25.63 3.76 7.58
CA LEU A 308 -24.19 3.59 7.78
C LEU A 308 -23.38 4.29 6.68
N ALA A 309 -22.19 4.76 7.05
CA ALA A 309 -21.19 5.21 6.11
C ALA A 309 -19.90 4.36 6.25
N PHE A 310 -19.24 4.12 5.14
CA PHE A 310 -18.01 3.35 5.07
C PHE A 310 -16.90 4.18 4.40
N GLU A 311 -15.73 4.23 5.02
CA GLU A 311 -14.55 4.86 4.44
C GLU A 311 -13.53 3.79 4.10
N ILE A 312 -13.33 3.53 2.81
CA ILE A 312 -12.37 2.54 2.32
C ILE A 312 -11.01 3.22 2.12
N ALA A 313 -9.97 2.62 2.69
CA ALA A 313 -8.61 3.10 2.53
C ALA A 313 -8.07 2.90 1.08
N GLU A 314 -6.97 3.58 0.75
CA GLU A 314 -6.35 3.53 -0.58
C GLU A 314 -5.88 2.11 -0.99
N ASP A 315 -5.62 1.22 -0.02
CA ASP A 315 -5.22 -0.17 -0.28
C ASP A 315 -6.38 -1.10 -0.66
N GLY A 316 -7.62 -0.64 -0.47
CA GLY A 316 -8.82 -1.46 -0.68
C GLY A 316 -9.04 -2.56 0.38
N VAL A 317 -8.22 -2.61 1.43
CA VAL A 317 -8.29 -3.63 2.50
C VAL A 317 -8.93 -3.09 3.77
N ALA A 318 -8.47 -1.93 4.24
CA ALA A 318 -8.99 -1.33 5.46
C ALA A 318 -10.30 -0.59 5.19
N VAL A 319 -11.25 -0.74 6.10
CA VAL A 319 -12.53 -0.01 6.10
C VAL A 319 -12.84 0.54 7.48
N GLN A 320 -13.15 1.82 7.55
CA GLN A 320 -13.73 2.45 8.73
C GLN A 320 -15.24 2.51 8.58
N ILE A 321 -15.96 2.09 9.60
CA ILE A 321 -17.42 2.05 9.63
C ILE A 321 -17.89 3.18 10.52
N LEU A 322 -18.78 4.02 9.99
CA LEU A 322 -19.30 5.20 10.65
C LEU A 322 -20.82 5.06 10.78
N GLU A 323 -21.34 5.40 11.94
CA GLU A 323 -22.79 5.50 12.16
C GLU A 323 -23.36 6.89 11.81
N TYR A 324 -24.68 6.96 11.91
CA TYR A 324 -25.41 8.24 11.85
C TYR A 324 -24.78 9.25 12.81
N GLY A 325 -24.38 10.43 12.30
CA GLY A 325 -23.58 11.40 13.05
C GLY A 325 -22.08 11.23 12.91
N ARG A 326 -21.61 10.26 12.11
CA ARG A 326 -20.20 10.01 11.76
C ARG A 326 -19.30 9.62 12.93
N THR A 327 -19.87 8.95 13.92
CA THR A 327 -19.09 8.31 14.99
C THR A 327 -18.50 7.01 14.45
N ALA A 328 -17.18 6.85 14.57
CA ALA A 328 -16.52 5.63 14.16
C ALA A 328 -16.90 4.45 15.08
N ILE A 329 -17.29 3.34 14.47
CA ILE A 329 -17.50 2.08 15.17
C ILE A 329 -16.15 1.44 15.42
N SER A 330 -15.88 1.07 16.67
CA SER A 330 -14.60 0.46 17.01
C SER A 330 -14.42 -0.93 16.38
N PRO A 331 -13.20 -1.31 15.98
CA PRO A 331 -12.94 -2.61 15.35
C PRO A 331 -13.38 -3.83 16.17
N ASP A 332 -13.34 -3.75 17.50
CA ASP A 332 -13.80 -4.79 18.41
C ASP A 332 -15.31 -5.07 18.28
N ARG A 333 -16.13 -4.01 18.08
CA ARG A 333 -17.56 -4.18 17.85
C ARG A 333 -17.84 -4.82 16.50
N VAL A 334 -17.14 -4.40 15.46
CA VAL A 334 -17.24 -5.01 14.13
C VAL A 334 -16.85 -6.49 14.22
N LEU A 335 -15.73 -6.79 14.87
CA LEU A 335 -15.27 -8.14 15.12
C LEU A 335 -16.31 -8.99 15.85
N HIS A 336 -16.94 -8.41 16.91
CA HIS A 336 -18.02 -9.07 17.64
C HIS A 336 -19.21 -9.40 16.73
N GLY A 337 -19.69 -8.44 15.95
CA GLY A 337 -20.82 -8.64 15.03
C GLY A 337 -20.53 -9.69 13.95
N LEU A 338 -19.35 -9.66 13.35
CA LEU A 338 -18.92 -10.69 12.40
C LEU A 338 -18.75 -12.06 13.07
N GLY A 339 -18.18 -12.09 14.28
CA GLY A 339 -18.03 -13.30 15.05
C GLY A 339 -19.36 -13.95 15.42
N VAL A 340 -20.33 -13.16 15.91
CA VAL A 340 -21.69 -13.65 16.22
C VAL A 340 -22.38 -14.25 15.00
N MET A 341 -22.22 -13.64 13.83
CA MET A 341 -22.77 -14.19 12.58
C MET A 341 -22.19 -15.58 12.26
N LEU A 342 -20.92 -15.82 12.59
CA LEU A 342 -20.27 -17.11 12.37
C LEU A 342 -20.66 -18.16 13.42
N LEU A 343 -21.11 -17.74 14.62
CA LEU A 343 -21.60 -18.62 15.67
C LEU A 343 -22.93 -19.32 15.33
N ASP A 344 -23.65 -18.84 14.32
CA ASP A 344 -24.84 -19.53 13.80
C ASP A 344 -24.51 -20.93 13.25
N GLU A 345 -23.26 -21.12 12.79
CA GLU A 345 -22.78 -22.37 12.18
C GLU A 345 -21.89 -23.21 13.15
N HIS A 346 -21.35 -22.57 14.20
CA HIS A 346 -20.37 -23.19 15.09
C HIS A 346 -20.57 -22.76 16.55
N PRO A 347 -20.42 -23.65 17.55
CA PRO A 347 -20.59 -23.31 18.95
C PRO A 347 -19.50 -22.43 19.52
N HIS A 348 -18.37 -22.34 18.84
CA HIS A 348 -17.28 -21.42 19.12
C HIS A 348 -16.59 -20.99 17.81
N VAL A 349 -16.04 -19.81 17.81
CA VAL A 349 -15.30 -19.24 16.66
C VAL A 349 -13.94 -18.74 17.15
N ASP A 350 -12.88 -19.30 16.58
CA ASP A 350 -11.53 -18.81 16.78
C ASP A 350 -11.32 -17.53 15.99
N VAL A 351 -10.77 -16.50 16.65
CA VAL A 351 -10.48 -15.21 16.07
C VAL A 351 -9.01 -14.88 16.29
N VAL A 352 -8.29 -14.51 15.24
CA VAL A 352 -6.88 -14.13 15.33
C VAL A 352 -6.74 -12.62 15.34
N LEU A 353 -6.08 -12.09 16.35
CA LEU A 353 -5.90 -10.66 16.55
C LEU A 353 -4.41 -10.29 16.41
N SER A 354 -4.14 -9.15 15.79
CA SER A 354 -2.78 -8.60 15.87
C SER A 354 -2.37 -8.33 17.32
N ASP A 355 -1.08 -8.37 17.62
CA ASP A 355 -0.60 -8.19 18.99
C ASP A 355 -1.13 -6.91 19.64
N PRO A 356 -1.11 -5.72 18.98
CA PRO A 356 -1.67 -4.51 19.57
C PRO A 356 -3.17 -4.60 19.87
N LEU A 357 -3.94 -5.22 18.99
CA LEU A 357 -5.38 -5.37 19.20
C LEU A 357 -5.67 -6.39 20.31
N PHE A 358 -4.93 -7.49 20.37
CA PHE A 358 -5.06 -8.50 21.42
C PHE A 358 -4.78 -7.91 22.80
N GLU A 359 -3.69 -7.12 22.93
CA GLU A 359 -3.36 -6.42 24.17
C GLU A 359 -4.42 -5.38 24.56
N GLN A 360 -4.96 -4.65 23.57
CA GLN A 360 -6.00 -3.65 23.80
C GLN A 360 -7.29 -4.27 24.31
N LEU A 361 -7.74 -5.38 23.74
CA LEU A 361 -9.03 -5.99 24.07
C LEU A 361 -9.02 -6.77 25.38
N GLN A 362 -7.87 -7.31 25.80
CA GLN A 362 -7.65 -8.00 27.07
C GLN A 362 -8.62 -9.16 27.35
N TRP A 363 -9.25 -9.74 26.31
CA TRP A 363 -10.10 -10.92 26.47
C TRP A 363 -9.54 -12.10 25.64
N THR A 364 -9.58 -13.27 26.21
CA THR A 364 -9.22 -14.52 25.52
C THR A 364 -10.44 -15.33 25.11
N VAL A 365 -11.53 -15.23 25.87
CA VAL A 365 -12.80 -15.87 25.56
C VAL A 365 -13.93 -14.90 25.89
N GLN A 366 -14.75 -14.61 24.89
CA GLN A 366 -15.92 -13.76 25.03
C GLN A 366 -17.20 -14.57 24.73
N ARG A 367 -18.14 -14.55 25.65
CA ARG A 367 -19.47 -15.15 25.44
C ARG A 367 -20.27 -14.23 24.49
N CYS A 368 -20.83 -14.81 23.43
CA CYS A 368 -21.62 -14.10 22.44
C CYS A 368 -22.88 -14.91 22.14
N GLY A 369 -24.03 -14.51 22.71
CA GLY A 369 -25.28 -15.25 22.54
C GLY A 369 -25.16 -16.72 22.97
N PRO A 370 -25.40 -17.68 22.06
CA PRO A 370 -25.35 -19.11 22.38
C PRO A 370 -23.93 -19.70 22.37
N GLY A 371 -22.92 -18.94 21.94
CA GLY A 371 -21.57 -19.43 21.71
C GLY A 371 -20.48 -18.56 22.31
N TYR A 372 -19.24 -18.83 21.88
CA TYR A 372 -18.04 -18.17 22.38
C TYR A 372 -17.12 -17.75 21.23
N LEU A 373 -16.57 -16.54 21.33
CA LEU A 373 -15.40 -16.11 20.55
C LEU A 373 -14.13 -16.41 21.36
N VAL A 374 -13.16 -17.07 20.73
CA VAL A 374 -11.87 -17.40 21.33
C VAL A 374 -10.78 -16.63 20.60
N ALA A 375 -10.13 -15.70 21.30
CA ALA A 375 -9.09 -14.86 20.72
C ALA A 375 -7.72 -15.50 20.83
N HIS A 376 -6.99 -15.43 19.74
CA HIS A 376 -5.60 -15.88 19.62
C HIS A 376 -4.70 -14.75 19.14
N GLN A 377 -3.50 -14.67 19.71
CA GLN A 377 -2.50 -13.70 19.30
C GLN A 377 -1.90 -14.09 17.94
N GLY A 378 -1.89 -13.15 16.99
CA GLY A 378 -1.51 -13.39 15.59
C GLY A 378 -0.17 -12.80 15.15
N GLY A 379 0.50 -12.07 16.05
CA GLY A 379 1.73 -11.35 15.73
C GLY A 379 1.49 -9.94 15.20
N GLN A 380 2.57 -9.29 14.74
CA GLN A 380 2.54 -7.87 14.36
C GLN A 380 2.41 -7.63 12.86
N THR A 381 2.60 -8.67 12.04
CA THR A 381 2.57 -8.56 10.58
C THR A 381 1.41 -9.34 9.98
N GLU A 382 0.95 -8.94 8.81
CA GLU A 382 -0.08 -9.67 8.07
C GLU A 382 0.32 -11.13 7.82
N GLU A 383 1.60 -11.37 7.47
CA GLU A 383 2.11 -12.73 7.24
C GLU A 383 1.97 -13.62 8.49
N SER A 384 2.35 -13.10 9.67
CA SER A 384 2.23 -13.84 10.93
C SER A 384 0.76 -14.11 11.30
N LEU A 385 -0.10 -13.12 11.09
CA LEU A 385 -1.53 -13.21 11.36
C LEU A 385 -2.20 -14.26 10.47
N ILE A 386 -1.95 -14.25 9.17
CA ILE A 386 -2.51 -15.24 8.24
C ILE A 386 -1.95 -16.65 8.51
N ARG A 387 -0.66 -16.75 8.88
CA ARG A 387 -0.07 -18.03 9.30
C ARG A 387 -0.78 -18.62 10.51
N THR A 388 -1.08 -17.80 11.52
CA THR A 388 -1.85 -18.21 12.71
C THR A 388 -3.29 -18.61 12.34
N MET A 389 -3.97 -17.83 11.49
CA MET A 389 -5.29 -18.20 10.97
C MET A 389 -5.30 -19.59 10.30
N ARG A 390 -4.27 -19.88 9.50
CA ARG A 390 -4.15 -21.18 8.83
C ARG A 390 -3.93 -22.33 9.82
N SER A 391 -3.06 -22.13 10.80
CA SER A 391 -2.75 -23.18 11.79
C SER A 391 -3.93 -23.54 12.68
N LEU A 392 -4.76 -22.56 13.02
CA LEU A 392 -5.96 -22.73 13.86
C LEU A 392 -7.23 -23.00 13.04
N ALA A 393 -7.14 -22.94 11.73
CA ALA A 393 -8.31 -22.94 10.85
C ALA A 393 -9.30 -21.79 11.16
N ALA A 394 -8.83 -20.70 11.77
CA ALA A 394 -9.65 -19.58 12.21
C ALA A 394 -10.36 -18.91 11.03
N PRO A 395 -11.67 -18.60 11.13
CA PRO A 395 -12.42 -18.00 10.04
C PRO A 395 -12.23 -16.47 9.94
N LEU A 396 -11.79 -15.82 11.01
CA LEU A 396 -11.75 -14.37 11.11
C LEU A 396 -10.46 -13.89 11.78
N ALA A 397 -9.90 -12.81 11.28
CA ALA A 397 -8.84 -12.06 11.95
C ALA A 397 -9.02 -10.54 11.78
N ALA A 398 -8.38 -9.77 12.68
CA ALA A 398 -8.40 -8.31 12.65
C ALA A 398 -7.10 -7.69 13.21
N ASP A 399 -6.76 -6.47 12.72
CA ASP A 399 -5.57 -5.74 13.18
C ASP A 399 -5.86 -4.48 14.01
N GLY A 400 -7.11 -4.13 14.22
CA GLY A 400 -7.49 -2.91 14.93
C GLY A 400 -7.41 -1.62 14.09
N GLN A 401 -6.94 -1.68 12.85
CA GLN A 401 -6.88 -0.56 11.91
C GLN A 401 -7.98 -0.62 10.85
N GLY A 402 -9.02 -1.41 11.10
CA GLY A 402 -10.14 -1.61 10.16
C GLY A 402 -9.84 -2.63 9.07
N ARG A 403 -8.78 -3.42 9.21
CA ARG A 403 -8.52 -4.56 8.34
C ARG A 403 -9.07 -5.82 8.97
N PHE A 404 -9.85 -6.54 8.17
CA PHE A 404 -10.42 -7.83 8.55
C PHE A 404 -10.04 -8.86 7.50
N TRP A 405 -9.51 -9.99 7.94
CA TRP A 405 -9.21 -11.13 7.07
C TRP A 405 -10.23 -12.21 7.31
N ILE A 406 -10.81 -12.66 6.23
CA ILE A 406 -11.94 -13.60 6.25
C ILE A 406 -11.53 -14.85 5.51
N ARG A 407 -11.76 -15.99 6.11
CA ARG A 407 -11.49 -17.27 5.51
C ARG A 407 -12.72 -17.78 4.76
N GLN A 408 -12.55 -18.03 3.48
CA GLN A 408 -13.54 -18.64 2.60
C GLN A 408 -12.94 -19.95 2.03
N GLY A 409 -13.31 -21.09 2.63
CA GLY A 409 -12.71 -22.37 2.30
C GLY A 409 -11.21 -22.42 2.67
N ALA A 410 -10.34 -22.65 1.69
CA ALA A 410 -8.89 -22.67 1.88
C ALA A 410 -8.25 -21.26 1.80
N GLN A 411 -9.01 -20.26 1.45
CA GLN A 411 -8.50 -18.91 1.15
C GLN A 411 -8.75 -17.95 2.30
N ILE A 412 -7.77 -17.07 2.54
CA ILE A 412 -7.87 -15.96 3.51
C ILE A 412 -7.69 -14.68 2.72
N MET A 413 -8.62 -13.75 2.87
CA MET A 413 -8.63 -12.48 2.13
C MET A 413 -8.88 -11.30 3.06
N GLY A 414 -8.10 -10.24 2.88
CA GLY A 414 -8.42 -8.91 3.38
C GLY A 414 -9.03 -8.08 2.25
N ASP A 415 -10.31 -7.72 2.37
CA ASP A 415 -11.04 -6.96 1.36
C ASP A 415 -12.10 -6.08 2.02
N ALA A 416 -12.01 -4.77 1.81
CA ALA A 416 -12.94 -3.80 2.38
C ALA A 416 -14.38 -4.00 1.87
N LEU A 417 -14.57 -4.29 0.56
CA LEU A 417 -15.90 -4.51 -0.01
C LEU A 417 -16.56 -5.77 0.56
N GLU A 418 -15.79 -6.85 0.70
CA GLU A 418 -16.30 -8.08 1.33
C GLU A 418 -16.64 -7.85 2.80
N THR A 419 -15.80 -7.10 3.53
CA THR A 419 -16.07 -6.71 4.92
C THR A 419 -17.37 -5.92 5.03
N ILE A 420 -17.61 -4.93 4.14
CA ILE A 420 -18.86 -4.16 4.09
C ILE A 420 -20.06 -5.09 3.90
N VAL A 421 -19.98 -5.97 2.91
CA VAL A 421 -21.07 -6.92 2.63
C VAL A 421 -21.36 -7.83 3.84
N LEU A 422 -20.32 -8.32 4.54
CA LEU A 422 -20.49 -9.14 5.72
C LEU A 422 -21.12 -8.38 6.90
N VAL A 423 -20.75 -7.12 7.10
CA VAL A 423 -21.39 -6.22 8.07
C VAL A 423 -22.87 -6.07 7.75
N LEU A 424 -23.23 -5.81 6.51
CA LEU A 424 -24.63 -5.69 6.09
C LEU A 424 -25.40 -7.02 6.22
N LYS A 425 -24.76 -8.16 5.98
CA LYS A 425 -25.35 -9.48 6.25
C LYS A 425 -25.59 -9.71 7.73
N SER A 426 -24.64 -9.36 8.59
CA SER A 426 -24.79 -9.47 10.04
C SER A 426 -25.97 -8.62 10.52
N MET A 427 -26.11 -7.38 10.04
CA MET A 427 -27.26 -6.52 10.32
C MET A 427 -28.58 -7.12 9.77
N SER A 428 -28.52 -7.73 8.61
CA SER A 428 -29.70 -8.35 8.00
C SER A 428 -30.23 -9.55 8.79
N ARG A 429 -29.37 -10.24 9.54
CA ARG A 429 -29.71 -11.39 10.38
C ARG A 429 -30.12 -10.98 11.80
N SER A 430 -29.48 -10.00 12.38
CA SER A 430 -29.62 -9.64 13.79
C SER A 430 -30.65 -8.53 14.08
N ASP A 431 -31.08 -7.77 13.06
CA ASP A 431 -31.84 -6.51 13.19
C ASP A 431 -31.20 -5.48 14.14
N GLN A 432 -29.89 -5.60 14.39
CA GLN A 432 -29.16 -4.72 15.28
C GLN A 432 -28.22 -3.81 14.48
N SER A 433 -28.19 -2.54 14.87
CA SER A 433 -27.15 -1.62 14.42
C SER A 433 -25.79 -2.06 14.99
N PRO A 434 -24.69 -1.90 14.22
CA PRO A 434 -23.33 -2.18 14.68
C PRO A 434 -22.94 -1.50 16.00
N GLU A 435 -23.56 -0.36 16.32
CA GLU A 435 -23.40 0.35 17.61
C GLU A 435 -23.76 -0.51 18.83
N LEU A 436 -24.72 -1.40 18.65
CA LEU A 436 -25.23 -2.27 19.71
C LEU A 436 -24.47 -3.58 19.84
N TRP A 437 -23.58 -3.86 18.87
CA TRP A 437 -22.78 -5.09 18.94
C TRP A 437 -21.83 -5.06 20.14
N GLY A 438 -21.78 -6.16 20.86
CA GLY A 438 -20.96 -6.30 22.07
C GLY A 438 -21.49 -5.56 23.31
N ARG A 439 -22.63 -4.88 23.22
CA ARG A 439 -23.33 -4.42 24.42
C ARG A 439 -24.21 -5.55 24.95
N GLU A 440 -24.05 -5.94 26.23
CA GLU A 440 -24.99 -6.82 26.86
C GLU A 440 -26.39 -6.19 26.76
N ARG A 441 -27.42 -6.99 26.38
CA ARG A 441 -28.80 -6.51 26.44
C ARG A 441 -29.11 -6.23 27.90
N PRO A 442 -29.66 -5.03 28.24
CA PRO A 442 -30.04 -4.71 29.61
C PRO A 442 -31.07 -5.69 30.16
#